data_ee23b9ba4c5fcbc66bd0a40a7dd4d950
#
_entry.id   ee23b9ba4c5fcbc66bd0a40a7dd4d950
#
_cell.length_a   1.000
_cell.length_b   1.000
_cell.length_c   1.000
_cell.angle_alpha   90.00
_cell.angle_beta   90.00
_cell.angle_gamma   90.00
#
_symmetry.space_group_name_H-M   'P 1'
#
loop_
_entity.id
_entity.type
_entity.pdbx_description
1 polymer ?
#
loop_
_entity_poly.entity_id
_entity_poly.type
_entity_poly.pdbx_seq_one_letter_code
_entity_poly.pdbx_strand_id
1 'polypeptide(L)'
;MGRLGYDPLTNDFKVVVFTPRHSFKEGHQIGIYSLINNSWKAITKPNLLLLHHLWALGMSINVNNFIHWSIGYENSNTTDDEDELELFTGIIAFDISKEKFNLIKLPQFERGNDGGDIAKIFGFLSMIYVDEDTVIHIWIMK
;
A
#
# COMPACT_ATOMS: atom_id res chain seq x y z
N MET A 1 9.16 5.21 -1.14
CA MET A 1 9.15 3.74 -0.88
C MET A 1 9.53 3.02 -2.16
N GLY A 2 10.42 2.03 -2.10
CA GLY A 2 10.83 1.24 -3.26
C GLY A 2 10.86 -0.25 -2.95
N ARG A 3 10.56 -1.07 -3.94
CA ARG A 3 10.60 -2.53 -3.82
C ARG A 3 10.92 -3.18 -5.16
N LEU A 4 11.74 -4.23 -5.09
CA LEU A 4 12.02 -5.11 -6.23
C LEU A 4 10.94 -6.20 -6.31
N GLY A 5 10.42 -6.45 -7.50
CA GLY A 5 9.52 -7.54 -7.80
C GLY A 5 9.89 -8.24 -9.10
N TYR A 6 9.45 -9.47 -9.24
CA TYR A 6 9.62 -10.25 -10.46
C TYR A 6 8.30 -10.34 -11.23
N ASP A 7 8.32 -10.03 -12.50
CA ASP A 7 7.19 -10.15 -13.41
C ASP A 7 7.31 -11.45 -14.24
N PRO A 8 6.51 -12.46 -13.93
CA PRO A 8 6.59 -13.74 -14.64
C PRO A 8 6.07 -13.67 -16.08
N LEU A 9 5.24 -12.67 -16.43
CA LEU A 9 4.71 -12.54 -17.79
C LEU A 9 5.76 -12.04 -18.77
N THR A 10 6.62 -11.13 -18.32
CA THR A 10 7.68 -10.55 -19.15
C THR A 10 9.06 -11.12 -18.84
N ASN A 11 9.15 -12.01 -17.83
CA ASN A 11 10.40 -12.55 -17.31
C ASN A 11 11.39 -11.44 -16.89
N ASP A 12 10.86 -10.39 -16.27
CA ASP A 12 11.60 -9.18 -15.92
C ASP A 12 11.62 -8.93 -14.41
N PHE A 13 12.73 -8.40 -13.92
CA PHE A 13 12.79 -7.80 -12.59
C PHE A 13 12.47 -6.32 -12.69
N LYS A 14 11.49 -5.88 -11.91
CA LYS A 14 11.04 -4.49 -11.87
C LYS A 14 11.29 -3.90 -10.49
N VAL A 15 11.85 -2.68 -10.46
CA VAL A 15 11.91 -1.86 -9.25
C VAL A 15 10.77 -0.87 -9.29
N VAL A 16 9.87 -0.98 -8.33
CA VAL A 16 8.74 -0.07 -8.19
C VAL A 16 9.03 0.92 -7.09
N VAL A 17 9.03 2.20 -7.42
CA VAL A 17 9.21 3.29 -6.47
C VAL A 17 7.91 4.06 -6.36
N PHE A 18 7.38 4.11 -5.15
CA PHE A 18 6.18 4.86 -4.81
C PHE A 18 6.55 6.02 -3.90
N THR A 19 6.23 7.23 -4.32
CA THR A 19 6.45 8.44 -3.54
C THR A 19 5.10 9.07 -3.20
N PRO A 20 4.58 8.85 -1.98
CA PRO A 20 3.40 9.55 -1.52
C PRO A 20 3.74 11.04 -1.39
N ARG A 21 2.87 11.89 -1.90
CA ARG A 21 3.01 13.33 -1.77
C ARG A 21 1.87 13.91 -0.95
N HIS A 22 2.18 14.84 -0.06
CA HIS A 22 1.21 15.53 0.79
C HIS A 22 0.47 16.66 0.05
N SER A 23 0.80 16.94 -1.22
CA SER A 23 0.23 18.03 -1.99
C SER A 23 -0.82 17.53 -2.99
N PHE A 24 -2.04 18.03 -2.89
CA PHE A 24 -3.15 17.75 -3.81
C PHE A 24 -2.87 18.09 -5.28
N LYS A 25 -1.95 19.02 -5.54
CA LYS A 25 -1.69 19.53 -6.90
C LYS A 25 -0.78 18.63 -7.71
N GLU A 26 0.06 17.85 -7.06
CA GLU A 26 1.12 17.12 -7.75
C GLU A 26 0.86 15.62 -7.92
N GLY A 27 -0.09 15.06 -7.17
CA GLY A 27 -0.43 13.63 -7.18
C GLY A 27 0.71 12.73 -6.70
N HIS A 28 0.39 11.47 -6.48
CA HIS A 28 1.39 10.44 -6.16
C HIS A 28 2.21 10.11 -7.41
N GLN A 29 3.52 9.98 -7.26
CA GLN A 29 4.39 9.57 -8.35
C GLN A 29 4.86 8.14 -8.15
N ILE A 30 4.77 7.37 -9.23
CA ILE A 30 5.22 6.00 -9.27
C ILE A 30 6.18 5.86 -10.43
N GLY A 31 7.39 5.39 -10.10
CA GLY A 31 8.39 5.00 -11.07
C GLY A 31 8.51 3.49 -11.13
N ILE A 32 8.57 2.94 -12.33
CA ILE A 32 8.86 1.53 -12.56
C ILE A 32 10.11 1.45 -13.41
N TYR A 33 11.14 0.80 -12.87
CA TYR A 33 12.34 0.47 -13.61
C TYR A 33 12.27 -0.97 -14.08
N SER A 34 12.45 -1.20 -15.37
CA SER A 34 12.58 -2.53 -15.99
C SER A 34 14.05 -2.89 -16.15
N LEU A 35 14.45 -4.01 -15.62
CA LEU A 35 15.84 -4.47 -15.75
C LEU A 35 16.15 -4.88 -17.20
N ILE A 36 15.22 -5.56 -17.85
CA ILE A 36 15.40 -6.01 -19.25
C ILE A 36 15.52 -4.81 -20.19
N ASN A 37 14.63 -3.81 -20.02
CA ASN A 37 14.61 -2.64 -20.90
C ASN A 37 15.61 -1.56 -20.48
N ASN A 38 16.24 -1.69 -19.30
CA ASN A 38 17.15 -0.71 -18.72
C ASN A 38 16.57 0.70 -18.76
N SER A 39 15.31 0.85 -18.38
CA SER A 39 14.58 2.11 -18.49
C SER A 39 13.55 2.32 -17.39
N TRP A 40 13.28 3.59 -17.09
CA TRP A 40 12.23 4.02 -16.18
C TRP A 40 10.96 4.37 -16.94
N LYS A 41 9.84 3.99 -16.35
CA LYS A 41 8.49 4.39 -16.74
C LYS A 41 7.82 5.08 -15.55
N ALA A 42 7.24 6.24 -15.77
CA ALA A 42 6.41 6.90 -14.77
C ALA A 42 4.94 6.53 -14.98
N ILE A 43 4.24 6.16 -13.91
CA ILE A 43 2.79 6.05 -13.91
C ILE A 43 2.23 7.34 -13.33
N THR A 44 1.60 8.13 -14.20
CA THR A 44 0.87 9.32 -13.82
C THR A 44 -0.59 8.96 -13.56
N LYS A 45 -1.09 9.28 -12.38
CA LYS A 45 -2.46 9.04 -11.93
C LYS A 45 -2.81 7.57 -11.64
N PRO A 46 -2.25 6.98 -10.58
CA PRO A 46 -2.83 5.75 -10.05
C PRO A 46 -4.26 6.03 -9.58
N ASN A 47 -5.13 5.01 -9.65
CA ASN A 47 -6.52 5.06 -9.15
C ASN A 47 -6.64 5.33 -7.63
N LEU A 48 -5.55 5.70 -6.99
CA LEU A 48 -5.45 6.08 -5.57
C LEU A 48 -5.85 7.55 -5.33
N LEU A 49 -6.32 8.26 -6.35
CA LEU A 49 -6.70 9.69 -6.30
C LEU A 49 -7.81 10.03 -5.29
N LEU A 50 -8.50 9.03 -4.76
CA LEU A 50 -9.51 9.22 -3.72
C LEU A 50 -8.93 9.30 -2.30
N LEU A 51 -7.62 9.08 -2.14
CA LEU A 51 -6.95 9.16 -0.86
C LEU A 51 -6.24 10.51 -0.75
N HIS A 52 -6.80 11.41 0.03
CA HIS A 52 -6.31 12.79 0.14
C HIS A 52 -4.95 12.88 0.83
N HIS A 53 -4.76 12.14 1.89
CA HIS A 53 -3.48 12.04 2.59
C HIS A 53 -3.13 10.56 2.74
N LEU A 54 -2.01 10.18 2.16
CA LEU A 54 -1.52 8.81 2.19
C LEU A 54 -0.08 8.83 2.66
N TRP A 55 0.22 8.02 3.67
CA TRP A 55 1.60 7.85 4.16
C TRP A 55 1.94 6.37 4.37
N ALA A 56 3.23 6.06 4.28
CA ALA A 56 3.71 4.71 4.55
C ALA A 56 3.78 4.47 6.05
N LEU A 57 3.25 3.35 6.49
CA LEU A 57 3.33 2.92 7.89
C LEU A 57 4.51 1.99 8.16
N GLY A 58 5.21 1.52 7.14
CA GLY A 58 6.31 0.62 7.38
C GLY A 58 6.76 -0.19 6.18
N MET A 59 6.91 -1.48 6.37
CA MET A 59 7.52 -2.38 5.43
C MET A 59 6.65 -2.68 4.21
N SER A 60 7.32 -3.03 3.12
CA SER A 60 6.69 -3.63 1.95
C SER A 60 7.01 -5.11 1.87
N ILE A 61 6.11 -5.90 1.29
CA ILE A 61 6.28 -7.33 1.14
C ILE A 61 5.79 -7.81 -0.23
N ASN A 62 6.48 -8.79 -0.77
CA ASN A 62 6.07 -9.45 -2.00
C ASN A 62 5.30 -10.72 -1.67
N VAL A 63 4.06 -10.79 -2.15
CA VAL A 63 3.23 -11.99 -2.06
C VAL A 63 2.69 -12.27 -3.46
N ASN A 64 2.99 -13.46 -3.99
CA ASN A 64 2.69 -13.83 -5.36
C ASN A 64 3.28 -12.79 -6.35
N ASN A 65 2.46 -12.29 -7.28
CA ASN A 65 2.85 -11.29 -8.26
C ASN A 65 2.55 -9.84 -7.82
N PHE A 66 2.37 -9.62 -6.52
CA PHE A 66 2.01 -8.32 -5.97
C PHE A 66 3.07 -7.82 -5.00
N ILE A 67 3.31 -6.52 -5.04
CA ILE A 67 4.00 -5.79 -3.99
C ILE A 67 2.95 -5.13 -3.10
N HIS A 68 3.06 -5.33 -1.80
CA HIS A 68 2.13 -4.78 -0.81
C HIS A 68 2.86 -3.77 0.08
N TRP A 69 2.22 -2.64 0.35
CA TRP A 69 2.67 -1.64 1.32
C TRP A 69 1.57 -1.39 2.34
N SER A 70 1.93 -1.40 3.61
CA SER A 70 1.06 -0.91 4.67
C SER A 70 1.02 0.61 4.63
N ILE A 71 -0.17 1.18 4.65
CA ILE A 71 -0.40 2.63 4.55
C ILE A 71 -1.40 3.12 5.59
N GLY A 72 -1.23 4.37 6.01
CA GLY A 72 -2.28 5.17 6.59
C GLY A 72 -2.88 6.10 5.53
N TYR A 73 -4.15 6.40 5.65
CA TYR A 73 -4.82 7.34 4.76
C TYR A 73 -6.01 8.02 5.44
N GLU A 74 -6.36 9.19 4.93
CA GLU A 74 -7.57 9.92 5.32
C GLU A 74 -8.66 9.72 4.27
N ASN A 75 -9.90 9.54 4.71
CA ASN A 75 -11.03 9.44 3.82
C ASN A 75 -11.71 10.81 3.66
N SER A 76 -11.84 11.29 2.44
CA SER A 76 -12.43 12.60 2.11
C SER A 76 -13.96 12.64 2.13
N ASN A 77 -14.62 11.54 2.45
CA ASN A 77 -16.08 11.46 2.43
C ASN A 77 -16.76 11.97 3.72
N THR A 78 -16.02 12.53 4.65
CA THR A 78 -16.61 13.16 5.82
C THR A 78 -16.94 14.60 5.51
N THR A 79 -18.22 14.92 5.70
CA THR A 79 -18.86 16.24 5.67
C THR A 79 -18.02 17.34 6.31
N ASP A 80 -18.25 18.56 5.85
CA ASP A 80 -17.64 19.86 6.15
C ASP A 80 -17.27 20.24 7.61
N ASP A 81 -17.34 19.34 8.55
CA ASP A 81 -16.86 19.54 9.92
C ASP A 81 -15.38 19.19 10.03
N GLU A 82 -14.54 20.21 10.06
CA GLU A 82 -13.06 20.14 10.10
C GLU A 82 -12.46 19.45 11.35
N ASP A 83 -13.27 18.96 12.29
CA ASP A 83 -12.81 18.58 13.62
C ASP A 83 -12.57 17.07 13.87
N GLU A 84 -12.94 16.17 12.95
CA GLU A 84 -12.64 14.74 13.11
C GLU A 84 -12.17 14.11 11.78
N LEU A 85 -10.87 14.22 11.52
CA LEU A 85 -10.22 13.46 10.47
C LEU A 85 -10.17 11.97 10.89
N GLU A 86 -10.99 11.14 10.26
CA GLU A 86 -10.89 9.71 10.47
C GLU A 86 -9.66 9.15 9.74
N LEU A 87 -8.74 8.63 10.52
CA LEU A 87 -7.54 7.97 10.04
C LEU A 87 -7.83 6.48 9.81
N PHE A 88 -7.54 6.02 8.61
CA PHE A 88 -7.70 4.62 8.23
C PHE A 88 -6.35 3.98 7.96
N THR A 89 -6.25 2.70 8.25
CA THR A 89 -5.14 1.87 7.80
C THR A 89 -5.59 0.98 6.66
N GLY A 90 -4.69 0.70 5.74
CA GLY A 90 -4.95 -0.13 4.59
C GLY A 90 -3.69 -0.74 4.01
N ILE A 91 -3.85 -1.51 2.96
CA ILE A 91 -2.75 -2.07 2.21
C ILE A 91 -2.91 -1.65 0.75
N ILE A 92 -1.87 -1.05 0.19
CA ILE A 92 -1.78 -0.88 -1.26
C ILE A 92 -1.13 -2.14 -1.83
N ALA A 93 -1.80 -2.76 -2.80
CA ALA A 93 -1.29 -3.87 -3.58
C ALA A 93 -1.01 -3.41 -5.01
N PHE A 94 0.21 -3.63 -5.48
CA PHE A 94 0.61 -3.34 -6.85
C PHE A 94 0.83 -4.65 -7.62
N ASP A 95 0.01 -4.87 -8.65
CA ASP A 95 0.18 -5.98 -9.60
C ASP A 95 1.34 -5.65 -10.53
N ILE A 96 2.43 -6.40 -10.42
CA ILE A 96 3.68 -6.15 -11.15
C ILE A 96 3.51 -6.36 -12.66
N SER A 97 2.69 -7.31 -13.07
CA SER A 97 2.47 -7.63 -14.48
C SER A 97 1.50 -6.68 -15.14
N LYS A 98 0.41 -6.33 -14.45
CA LYS A 98 -0.62 -5.41 -14.97
C LYS A 98 -0.29 -3.95 -14.72
N GLU A 99 0.68 -3.67 -13.86
CA GLU A 99 1.09 -2.31 -13.43
C GLU A 99 -0.10 -1.50 -12.88
N LYS A 100 -0.90 -2.15 -12.05
CA LYS A 100 -2.11 -1.57 -11.45
C LYS A 100 -2.07 -1.63 -9.94
N PHE A 101 -2.65 -0.59 -9.32
CA PHE A 101 -2.82 -0.49 -7.88
C PHE A 101 -4.22 -0.90 -7.46
N ASN A 102 -4.29 -1.59 -6.33
CA ASN A 102 -5.53 -1.88 -5.62
C ASN A 102 -5.36 -1.46 -4.16
N LEU A 103 -6.41 -0.89 -3.59
CA LEU A 103 -6.49 -0.63 -2.16
C LEU A 103 -7.24 -1.78 -1.50
N ILE A 104 -6.60 -2.41 -0.54
CA ILE A 104 -7.21 -3.38 0.36
C ILE A 104 -7.55 -2.64 1.64
N LYS A 105 -8.84 -2.38 1.84
CA LYS A 105 -9.33 -1.79 3.08
C LYS A 105 -9.31 -2.86 4.17
N LEU A 106 -8.74 -2.50 5.30
CA LEU A 106 -8.73 -3.36 6.47
C LEU A 106 -10.00 -3.13 7.30
N PRO A 107 -10.48 -4.15 8.02
CA PRO A 107 -11.51 -3.95 9.02
C PRO A 107 -11.07 -2.87 10.00
N GLN A 108 -11.98 -1.99 10.41
CA GLN A 108 -11.71 -1.04 11.48
C GLN A 108 -11.57 -1.83 12.78
N PHE A 109 -10.39 -1.82 13.33
CA PHE A 109 -10.17 -2.32 14.68
C PHE A 109 -10.43 -1.16 15.64
N GLU A 110 -11.18 -1.43 16.71
CA GLU A 110 -11.38 -0.44 17.76
C GLU A 110 -10.01 0.01 18.27
N ARG A 111 -9.68 1.23 17.93
CA ARG A 111 -8.60 2.10 18.39
C ARG A 111 -7.37 1.44 19.05
N GLY A 112 -6.49 0.97 18.23
CA GLY A 112 -5.06 0.99 18.53
C GLY A 112 -4.40 1.77 17.40
N ASN A 113 -3.80 2.90 17.67
CA ASN A 113 -3.31 3.86 16.67
C ASN A 113 -2.07 3.41 15.90
N ASP A 114 -1.55 2.25 16.16
CA ASP A 114 -0.35 1.74 15.53
C ASP A 114 -0.74 0.73 14.47
N GLY A 115 -0.72 1.17 13.22
CA GLY A 115 -0.98 0.31 12.06
C GLY A 115 -0.20 -0.99 12.16
N GLY A 116 -0.90 -2.12 11.95
CA GLY A 116 -0.27 -3.43 12.02
C GLY A 116 0.78 -3.64 10.94
N ASP A 117 1.69 -4.55 11.19
CA ASP A 117 2.69 -4.98 10.23
C ASP A 117 2.12 -5.99 9.23
N ILE A 118 2.57 -5.90 7.99
CA ILE A 118 2.24 -6.89 6.97
C ILE A 118 3.31 -7.97 6.91
N ALA A 119 2.88 -9.21 6.76
CA ALA A 119 3.74 -10.37 6.68
C ALA A 119 3.27 -11.36 5.62
N LYS A 120 4.13 -12.31 5.28
CA LYS A 120 3.76 -13.48 4.47
C LYS A 120 3.75 -14.71 5.36
N ILE A 121 2.56 -15.26 5.61
CA ILE A 121 2.37 -16.46 6.45
C ILE A 121 1.77 -17.56 5.57
N PHE A 122 2.43 -18.70 5.50
CA PHE A 122 2.02 -19.84 4.64
C PHE A 122 1.76 -19.46 3.17
N GLY A 123 2.50 -18.45 2.65
CA GLY A 123 2.32 -17.99 1.28
C GLY A 123 1.23 -16.94 1.10
N PHE A 124 0.46 -16.61 2.12
CA PHE A 124 -0.62 -15.62 2.08
C PHE A 124 -0.19 -14.28 2.67
N LEU A 125 -0.73 -13.21 2.11
CA LEU A 125 -0.64 -11.90 2.73
C LEU A 125 -1.33 -11.95 4.09
N SER A 126 -0.66 -11.45 5.09
CA SER A 126 -1.16 -11.46 6.46
C SER A 126 -0.90 -10.11 7.11
N MET A 127 -1.76 -9.73 8.03
CA MET A 127 -1.60 -8.56 8.86
C MET A 127 -1.50 -8.98 10.32
N ILE A 128 -0.55 -8.39 11.02
CA ILE A 128 -0.31 -8.64 12.44
C ILE A 128 -0.45 -7.31 13.17
N TYR A 129 -1.30 -7.26 14.18
CA TYR A 129 -1.43 -6.09 15.05
C TYR A 129 -1.60 -6.52 16.51
N VAL A 130 -1.27 -5.60 17.41
CA VAL A 130 -1.42 -5.80 18.86
C VAL A 130 -2.48 -4.82 19.33
N ASP A 131 -3.47 -5.30 20.05
CA ASP A 131 -4.52 -4.45 20.64
C ASP A 131 -4.07 -3.81 21.97
N GLU A 132 -4.93 -2.99 22.56
CA GLU A 132 -4.66 -2.29 23.83
C GLU A 132 -4.44 -3.26 25.00
N ASP A 133 -4.99 -4.46 24.93
CA ASP A 133 -4.83 -5.53 25.94
C ASP A 133 -3.58 -6.38 25.71
N THR A 134 -2.71 -5.95 24.78
CA THR A 134 -1.50 -6.69 24.38
C THR A 134 -1.74 -8.06 23.74
N VAL A 135 -2.95 -8.26 23.18
CA VAL A 135 -3.27 -9.47 22.43
C VAL A 135 -2.80 -9.31 20.97
N ILE A 136 -2.11 -10.32 20.49
CA ILE A 136 -1.64 -10.36 19.10
C ILE A 136 -2.76 -10.95 18.22
N HIS A 137 -3.16 -10.17 17.23
CA HIS A 137 -4.12 -10.58 16.21
C HIS A 137 -3.41 -10.83 14.89
N ILE A 138 -3.75 -11.94 14.24
CA ILE A 138 -3.18 -12.29 12.93
C ILE A 138 -4.33 -12.53 11.96
N TRP A 139 -4.36 -11.73 10.90
CA TRP A 139 -5.31 -11.86 9.81
C TRP A 139 -4.62 -12.43 8.58
N ILE A 140 -5.12 -13.56 8.08
CA ILE A 140 -4.59 -14.22 6.88
C ILE A 140 -5.59 -13.98 5.74
N MET A 141 -5.13 -13.32 4.69
CA MET A 141 -5.94 -13.00 3.51
C MET A 141 -5.76 -14.13 2.48
N LYS A 142 -6.78 -14.95 2.36
CA LYS A 142 -6.78 -16.07 1.41
C LYS A 142 -7.41 -15.68 0.09
#